data_6dd08026906c86174318631e82d6d014
#
_entry.id   6dd08026906c86174318631e82d6d014
#
_cell.length_a   1.000
_cell.length_b   1.000
_cell.length_c   1.000
_cell.angle_alpha   90.00
_cell.angle_beta   90.00
_cell.angle_gamma   90.00
#
_symmetry.space_group_name_H-M   'P 1'
#
loop_
_entity.id
_entity.type
_entity.pdbx_description
1 polymer ?
#
loop_
_entity_poly.entity_id
_entity_poly.type
_entity_poly.pdbx_seq_one_letter_code
_entity_poly.pdbx_strand_id
1 'polypeptide(L)'
;NENRAKEVINYVRNFLDENFPLTNSSWKEISKIIIENEKLCLFNETQKNYLKTNDKFIGFNGDKNKPSSILIKNNNLHIDIIINPNTEVGKNDKAFISDVIVESAISTIVDNEDSVAAVDAEDKVKCYRNWLGLMKGDLTANVEKNGNRFVRKLNQNRNYISKDGKKISLHGRALLLNRNVGHLMTNPSIKLKDGSEIPEGILDAFISNLCALHDFKNKKNSRTGSVYIVKPKMHGPEEVAFTNTLFEKVEEVLGMKKYSIKVGIMDEERRTTVNLKECIRQV
;
A
#
# COMPACT_ATOMS: atom_id res chain seq x y z
N ASN A 1 1.27 5.32 -29.87
CA ASN A 1 1.72 6.70 -29.99
C ASN A 1 3.19 6.80 -29.53
N GLU A 2 4.13 6.68 -30.50
CA GLU A 2 5.58 6.62 -30.26
C GLU A 2 6.13 7.86 -29.58
N ASN A 3 5.61 9.06 -29.93
CA ASN A 3 6.08 10.31 -29.31
C ASN A 3 5.80 10.33 -27.81
N ARG A 4 4.61 9.91 -27.39
CA ARG A 4 4.25 9.82 -25.97
C ARG A 4 5.11 8.79 -25.24
N ALA A 5 5.43 7.66 -25.86
CA ALA A 5 6.34 6.68 -25.27
C ALA A 5 7.74 7.25 -25.04
N LYS A 6 8.28 8.01 -26.01
CA LYS A 6 9.57 8.71 -25.87
C LYS A 6 9.55 9.75 -24.75
N GLU A 7 8.46 10.51 -24.63
CA GLU A 7 8.30 11.49 -23.53
C GLU A 7 8.31 10.81 -22.16
N VAL A 8 7.59 9.69 -21.99
CA VAL A 8 7.58 8.92 -20.75
C VAL A 8 8.96 8.37 -20.41
N ILE A 9 9.68 7.80 -21.38
CA ILE A 9 11.05 7.30 -21.18
C ILE A 9 11.99 8.45 -20.77
N ASN A 10 11.92 9.60 -21.44
CA ASN A 10 12.72 10.78 -21.09
C ASN A 10 12.40 11.30 -19.68
N TYR A 11 11.13 11.33 -19.31
CA TYR A 11 10.72 11.73 -17.96
C TYR A 11 11.33 10.80 -16.90
N VAL A 12 11.24 9.48 -17.11
CA VAL A 12 11.82 8.49 -16.20
C VAL A 12 13.34 8.65 -16.09
N ARG A 13 14.03 8.91 -17.19
CA ARG A 13 15.49 9.12 -17.19
C ARG A 13 15.88 10.41 -16.44
N ASN A 14 15.12 11.49 -16.64
CA ASN A 14 15.30 12.73 -15.87
C ASN A 14 15.06 12.50 -14.37
N PHE A 15 13.99 11.79 -14.01
CA PHE A 15 13.69 11.41 -12.63
C PHE A 15 14.86 10.64 -11.97
N LEU A 16 15.47 9.70 -12.71
CA LEU A 16 16.62 8.96 -12.22
C LEU A 16 17.86 9.86 -12.08
N ASP A 17 18.13 10.76 -13.02
CA ASP A 17 19.24 11.72 -12.94
C ASP A 17 19.10 12.67 -11.75
N GLU A 18 17.91 13.18 -11.49
CA GLU A 18 17.63 14.09 -10.37
C GLU A 18 17.77 13.41 -9.00
N ASN A 19 17.23 12.20 -8.86
CA ASN A 19 17.14 11.51 -7.57
C ASN A 19 18.29 10.54 -7.28
N PHE A 20 18.93 10.06 -8.34
CA PHE A 20 20.03 9.07 -8.30
C PHE A 20 21.16 9.47 -9.26
N PRO A 21 21.74 10.65 -9.09
CA PRO A 21 22.75 11.14 -10.00
C PRO A 21 23.97 10.22 -10.07
N LEU A 22 24.53 10.11 -11.27
CA LEU A 22 25.75 9.35 -11.55
C LEU A 22 26.99 10.21 -11.39
N THR A 23 28.16 9.58 -11.27
CA THR A 23 29.44 10.27 -11.06
C THR A 23 29.82 11.19 -12.23
N ASN A 24 29.76 10.69 -13.47
CA ASN A 24 30.26 11.43 -14.65
C ASN A 24 29.38 11.20 -15.90
N SER A 25 28.11 10.80 -15.74
CA SER A 25 27.21 10.50 -16.85
C SER A 25 25.76 10.72 -16.45
N SER A 26 24.84 10.56 -17.40
CA SER A 26 23.39 10.55 -17.22
C SER A 26 22.84 9.14 -17.41
N TRP A 27 21.76 8.83 -16.73
CA TRP A 27 21.01 7.59 -16.95
C TRP A 27 20.56 7.42 -18.41
N LYS A 28 20.46 8.49 -19.17
CA LYS A 28 20.12 8.45 -20.61
C LYS A 28 21.20 7.80 -21.48
N GLU A 29 22.44 7.82 -21.00
CA GLU A 29 23.62 7.35 -21.75
C GLU A 29 24.02 5.92 -21.39
N ILE A 30 23.43 5.36 -20.32
CA ILE A 30 23.79 4.03 -19.82
C ILE A 30 23.36 2.95 -20.80
N SER A 31 24.31 2.07 -21.15
CA SER A 31 24.13 0.94 -22.06
C SER A 31 24.32 -0.43 -21.39
N LYS A 32 24.93 -0.49 -20.20
CA LYS A 32 25.15 -1.72 -19.46
C LYS A 32 25.12 -1.49 -17.95
N ILE A 33 24.52 -2.41 -17.23
CA ILE A 33 24.37 -2.39 -15.76
C ILE A 33 24.86 -3.72 -15.21
N ILE A 34 25.79 -3.67 -14.23
CA ILE A 34 26.27 -4.84 -13.48
C ILE A 34 26.45 -4.50 -12.00
N ILE A 35 26.59 -5.52 -11.18
CA ILE A 35 26.95 -5.39 -9.76
C ILE A 35 28.36 -5.95 -9.54
N GLU A 36 29.26 -5.13 -9.04
CA GLU A 36 30.63 -5.48 -8.76
C GLU A 36 31.10 -4.85 -7.44
N ASN A 37 31.73 -5.62 -6.57
CA ASN A 37 32.25 -5.16 -5.27
C ASN A 37 31.19 -4.39 -4.46
N GLU A 38 29.97 -4.94 -4.38
CA GLU A 38 28.82 -4.38 -3.65
C GLU A 38 28.36 -2.99 -4.17
N LYS A 39 28.77 -2.64 -5.40
CA LYS A 39 28.41 -1.38 -6.04
C LYS A 39 27.62 -1.62 -7.33
N LEU A 40 26.71 -0.71 -7.61
CA LEU A 40 26.04 -0.62 -8.89
C LEU A 40 26.98 0.06 -9.88
N CYS A 41 27.39 -0.69 -10.90
CA CYS A 41 28.27 -0.22 -11.96
C CYS A 41 27.48 -0.01 -13.25
N LEU A 42 27.54 1.19 -13.74
CA LEU A 42 26.79 1.65 -14.91
C LEU A 42 27.77 2.11 -15.99
N PHE A 43 27.66 1.52 -17.16
CA PHE A 43 28.57 1.82 -18.28
C PHE A 43 27.83 2.60 -19.36
N ASN A 44 28.46 3.64 -19.84
CA ASN A 44 28.20 4.19 -21.15
C ASN A 44 29.29 3.72 -22.14
N GLU A 45 29.32 4.24 -23.36
CA GLU A 45 30.27 3.83 -24.40
C GLU A 45 31.74 4.09 -24.02
N THR A 46 32.02 5.03 -23.12
CA THR A 46 33.38 5.55 -22.87
C THR A 46 33.91 5.19 -21.48
N GLN A 47 33.04 5.00 -20.48
CA GLN A 47 33.49 4.87 -19.09
C GLN A 47 32.51 4.13 -18.17
N LYS A 48 33.04 3.70 -17.04
CA LYS A 48 32.32 3.12 -15.91
C LYS A 48 31.89 4.24 -14.96
N ASN A 49 30.63 4.22 -14.57
CA ASN A 49 30.00 5.17 -13.67
C ASN A 49 29.43 4.46 -12.45
N TYR A 50 29.16 5.23 -11.40
CA TYR A 50 28.56 4.80 -10.15
C TYR A 50 27.48 5.78 -9.72
N LEU A 51 26.62 5.37 -8.81
CA LEU A 51 25.79 6.33 -8.09
C LEU A 51 26.68 7.27 -7.28
N LYS A 52 26.43 8.57 -7.31
CA LYS A 52 27.14 9.54 -6.43
C LYS A 52 27.01 9.17 -4.97
N THR A 53 25.87 8.58 -4.57
CA THR A 53 25.59 8.08 -3.22
C THR A 53 25.36 6.57 -3.28
N ASN A 54 26.40 5.77 -3.00
CA ASN A 54 26.34 4.32 -3.11
C ASN A 54 25.31 3.66 -2.15
N ASP A 55 25.00 4.30 -1.02
CA ASP A 55 24.03 3.78 -0.06
C ASP A 55 22.59 3.76 -0.59
N LYS A 56 22.33 4.48 -1.69
CA LYS A 56 21.05 4.39 -2.39
C LYS A 56 20.86 3.07 -3.14
N PHE A 57 21.92 2.32 -3.44
CA PHE A 57 21.82 0.96 -3.99
C PHE A 57 21.54 -0.04 -2.87
N ILE A 58 20.39 -0.73 -2.95
CA ILE A 58 19.90 -1.63 -1.90
C ILE A 58 20.09 -3.09 -2.30
N GLY A 59 19.79 -3.45 -3.54
CA GLY A 59 19.84 -4.84 -4.00
C GLY A 59 19.46 -5.01 -5.46
N PHE A 60 19.29 -6.25 -5.86
CA PHE A 60 19.03 -6.62 -7.25
C PHE A 60 18.38 -8.00 -7.35
N ASN A 61 17.91 -8.35 -8.54
CA ASN A 61 17.52 -9.71 -8.93
C ASN A 61 18.28 -10.13 -10.19
N GLY A 62 18.41 -11.45 -10.39
CA GLY A 62 19.15 -12.03 -11.50
C GLY A 62 20.64 -12.22 -11.18
N ASP A 63 21.46 -12.37 -12.22
CA ASP A 63 22.90 -12.49 -12.11
C ASP A 63 23.58 -11.10 -11.93
N LYS A 64 24.70 -11.05 -11.21
CA LYS A 64 25.44 -9.79 -11.00
C LYS A 64 25.91 -9.12 -12.29
N ASN A 65 26.23 -9.92 -13.32
CA ASN A 65 26.66 -9.40 -14.62
C ASN A 65 25.49 -9.17 -15.59
N LYS A 66 24.30 -9.69 -15.26
CA LYS A 66 23.06 -9.54 -16.04
C LYS A 66 21.85 -9.47 -15.10
N PRO A 67 21.73 -8.39 -14.33
CA PRO A 67 20.60 -8.24 -13.42
C PRO A 67 19.29 -8.12 -14.19
N SER A 68 18.23 -8.69 -13.62
CA SER A 68 16.86 -8.55 -14.15
C SER A 68 16.13 -7.39 -13.50
N SER A 69 16.57 -6.95 -12.33
CA SER A 69 16.13 -5.69 -11.73
C SER A 69 17.17 -5.13 -10.77
N ILE A 70 17.08 -3.81 -10.55
CA ILE A 70 17.91 -3.04 -9.60
C ILE A 70 17.01 -2.34 -8.62
N LEU A 71 17.21 -2.60 -7.33
CA LEU A 71 16.50 -1.93 -6.25
C LEU A 71 17.35 -0.79 -5.71
N ILE A 72 16.84 0.41 -5.81
CA ILE A 72 17.42 1.63 -5.24
C ILE A 72 16.44 2.28 -4.28
N LYS A 73 16.92 3.21 -3.42
CA LYS A 73 16.11 3.81 -2.37
C LYS A 73 16.45 5.28 -2.18
N ASN A 74 15.43 6.12 -2.08
CA ASN A 74 15.57 7.53 -1.73
C ASN A 74 14.44 7.94 -0.78
N ASN A 75 14.75 8.73 0.27
CA ASN A 75 13.78 9.18 1.27
C ASN A 75 12.92 8.04 1.85
N ASN A 76 13.52 6.87 2.09
CA ASN A 76 12.86 5.64 2.53
C ASN A 76 11.87 5.01 1.52
N LEU A 77 11.70 5.54 0.33
CA LEU A 77 10.92 4.93 -0.76
C LEU A 77 11.82 4.11 -1.68
N HIS A 78 11.36 2.92 -2.02
CA HIS A 78 12.08 2.03 -2.93
C HIS A 78 11.65 2.26 -4.38
N ILE A 79 12.60 2.08 -5.26
CA ILE A 79 12.42 2.17 -6.71
C ILE A 79 13.05 0.94 -7.33
N ASP A 80 12.27 0.21 -8.11
CA ASP A 80 12.68 -1.02 -8.77
C ASP A 80 12.83 -0.76 -10.28
N ILE A 81 14.06 -0.77 -10.77
CA ILE A 81 14.39 -0.62 -12.19
C ILE A 81 14.38 -2.00 -12.82
N ILE A 82 13.41 -2.26 -13.67
CA ILE A 82 13.24 -3.55 -14.34
C ILE A 82 14.05 -3.59 -15.63
N ILE A 83 14.88 -4.61 -15.79
CA ILE A 83 15.74 -4.83 -16.95
C ILE A 83 15.22 -6.06 -17.69
N ASN A 84 14.65 -5.86 -18.87
CA ASN A 84 14.09 -6.96 -19.66
C ASN A 84 14.17 -6.66 -21.17
N PRO A 85 15.11 -7.27 -21.89
CA PRO A 85 15.29 -7.06 -23.34
C PRO A 85 14.13 -7.60 -24.20
N ASN A 86 13.24 -8.43 -23.64
CA ASN A 86 12.16 -9.07 -24.40
C ASN A 86 10.88 -8.24 -24.47
N THR A 87 10.81 -7.11 -23.77
CA THR A 87 9.66 -6.20 -23.82
C THR A 87 9.82 -5.18 -24.95
N GLU A 88 8.69 -4.60 -25.38
CA GLU A 88 8.70 -3.57 -26.44
C GLU A 88 9.55 -2.34 -26.05
N VAL A 89 9.50 -1.92 -24.81
CA VAL A 89 10.31 -0.82 -24.30
C VAL A 89 11.77 -1.24 -24.14
N GLY A 90 12.01 -2.37 -23.47
CA GLY A 90 13.37 -2.82 -23.14
C GLY A 90 14.23 -3.15 -24.35
N LYS A 91 13.67 -3.72 -25.43
CA LYS A 91 14.44 -4.02 -26.65
C LYS A 91 14.95 -2.74 -27.36
N ASN A 92 14.29 -1.60 -27.14
CA ASN A 92 14.63 -0.31 -27.70
C ASN A 92 15.45 0.57 -26.75
N ASP A 93 15.70 0.12 -25.53
CA ASP A 93 16.51 0.82 -24.52
C ASP A 93 17.95 0.31 -24.53
N LYS A 94 18.94 1.21 -24.51
CA LYS A 94 20.38 0.88 -24.55
C LYS A 94 20.80 -0.07 -23.41
N ALA A 95 20.23 0.07 -22.22
CA ALA A 95 20.49 -0.76 -21.03
C ALA A 95 19.41 -1.80 -20.77
N PHE A 96 18.48 -1.98 -21.71
CA PHE A 96 17.32 -2.87 -21.61
C PHE A 96 16.36 -2.56 -20.46
N ILE A 97 16.36 -1.31 -19.98
CA ILE A 97 15.41 -0.85 -18.97
C ILE A 97 14.02 -0.83 -19.59
N SER A 98 13.13 -1.65 -19.02
CA SER A 98 11.78 -1.84 -19.53
C SER A 98 10.72 -1.13 -18.71
N ASP A 99 11.01 -0.89 -17.42
CA ASP A 99 10.09 -0.22 -16.50
C ASP A 99 10.84 0.34 -15.29
N VAL A 100 10.25 1.31 -14.62
CA VAL A 100 10.70 1.82 -13.32
C VAL A 100 9.49 1.91 -12.39
N ILE A 101 9.46 1.03 -11.41
CA ILE A 101 8.36 0.92 -10.47
C ILE A 101 8.72 1.70 -9.20
N VAL A 102 7.93 2.71 -8.90
CA VAL A 102 8.12 3.57 -7.72
C VAL A 102 7.16 3.14 -6.61
N GLU A 103 7.68 2.96 -5.41
CA GLU A 103 6.88 2.76 -4.22
C GLU A 103 6.13 4.07 -3.92
N SER A 104 4.78 4.03 -3.95
CA SER A 104 3.95 5.24 -3.87
C SER A 104 2.83 5.14 -2.85
N ALA A 105 1.99 4.12 -2.93
CA ALA A 105 0.88 3.92 -2.02
C ALA A 105 1.35 3.16 -0.76
N ILE A 106 1.60 3.89 0.35
CA ILE A 106 2.00 3.29 1.64
C ILE A 106 0.79 2.67 2.32
N SER A 107 -0.38 3.30 2.19
CA SER A 107 -1.65 2.84 2.75
C SER A 107 -2.78 2.93 1.73
N THR A 108 -3.81 2.12 1.94
CA THR A 108 -5.04 2.12 1.15
C THR A 108 -6.23 1.93 2.09
N ILE A 109 -7.28 2.72 1.90
CA ILE A 109 -8.49 2.63 2.71
C ILE A 109 -9.49 1.71 1.99
N VAL A 110 -9.89 0.63 2.66
CA VAL A 110 -11.01 -0.22 2.27
C VAL A 110 -12.27 0.39 2.87
N ASP A 111 -13.22 0.74 2.03
CA ASP A 111 -14.35 1.57 2.40
C ASP A 111 -15.61 0.74 2.66
N ASN A 112 -16.25 0.94 3.80
CA ASN A 112 -17.57 0.39 4.14
C ASN A 112 -18.66 1.48 4.11
N GLU A 113 -18.33 2.70 3.66
CA GLU A 113 -19.23 3.86 3.65
C GLU A 113 -19.51 4.36 2.23
N ASP A 114 -19.10 5.56 1.88
CA ASP A 114 -19.56 6.30 0.69
C ASP A 114 -19.20 5.65 -0.66
N SER A 115 -18.12 4.88 -0.73
CA SER A 115 -17.71 4.19 -1.99
C SER A 115 -18.50 2.90 -2.26
N VAL A 116 -19.35 2.47 -1.34
CA VAL A 116 -20.19 1.27 -1.46
C VAL A 116 -21.63 1.58 -1.09
N ALA A 117 -22.57 0.92 -1.76
CA ALA A 117 -23.99 1.00 -1.43
C ALA A 117 -24.39 -0.25 -0.62
N ALA A 118 -24.13 -0.25 0.68
CA ALA A 118 -24.44 -1.36 1.58
C ALA A 118 -25.73 -1.05 2.37
N VAL A 119 -26.88 -1.31 1.77
CA VAL A 119 -28.19 -0.87 2.26
C VAL A 119 -28.91 -1.95 3.09
N ASP A 120 -28.48 -3.18 3.02
CA ASP A 120 -29.09 -4.32 3.71
C ASP A 120 -28.06 -5.34 4.22
N ALA A 121 -28.56 -6.47 4.73
CA ALA A 121 -27.72 -7.54 5.29
C ALA A 121 -26.84 -8.21 4.23
N GLU A 122 -27.30 -8.38 3.01
CA GLU A 122 -26.56 -9.03 1.93
C GLU A 122 -25.36 -8.17 1.51
N ASP A 123 -25.57 -6.89 1.33
CA ASP A 123 -24.53 -5.93 1.00
C ASP A 123 -23.48 -5.82 2.12
N LYS A 124 -23.91 -5.71 3.38
CA LYS A 124 -23.00 -5.67 4.54
C LYS A 124 -22.15 -6.93 4.63
N VAL A 125 -22.74 -8.10 4.46
CA VAL A 125 -22.01 -9.38 4.45
C VAL A 125 -20.99 -9.42 3.32
N LYS A 126 -21.30 -8.88 2.15
CA LYS A 126 -20.35 -8.78 1.04
C LYS A 126 -19.15 -7.89 1.37
N CYS A 127 -19.40 -6.73 1.97
CA CYS A 127 -18.33 -5.82 2.43
C CYS A 127 -17.43 -6.51 3.47
N TYR A 128 -18.01 -7.11 4.50
CA TYR A 128 -17.27 -7.80 5.54
C TYR A 128 -16.53 -9.05 5.03
N ARG A 129 -17.10 -9.79 4.09
CA ARG A 129 -16.44 -10.94 3.45
C ARG A 129 -15.20 -10.51 2.66
N ASN A 130 -15.28 -9.39 1.96
CA ASN A 130 -14.12 -8.82 1.28
C ASN A 130 -13.03 -8.41 2.27
N TRP A 131 -13.39 -7.71 3.33
CA TRP A 131 -12.44 -7.34 4.39
C TRP A 131 -11.82 -8.55 5.08
N LEU A 132 -12.63 -9.55 5.42
CA LEU A 132 -12.15 -10.83 5.97
C LEU A 132 -11.13 -11.51 5.06
N GLY A 133 -11.42 -11.59 3.76
CA GLY A 133 -10.49 -12.19 2.78
C GLY A 133 -9.18 -11.42 2.64
N LEU A 134 -9.21 -10.08 2.77
CA LEU A 134 -8.02 -9.24 2.83
C LEU A 134 -7.19 -9.54 4.08
N MET A 135 -7.82 -9.64 5.26
CA MET A 135 -7.15 -9.91 6.54
C MET A 135 -6.60 -11.34 6.61
N LYS A 136 -7.29 -12.31 6.05
CA LYS A 136 -6.78 -13.68 5.88
C LYS A 136 -5.68 -13.77 4.82
N GLY A 137 -5.68 -12.83 3.86
CA GLY A 137 -4.74 -12.80 2.75
C GLY A 137 -5.06 -13.82 1.66
N ASP A 138 -6.32 -14.25 1.55
CA ASP A 138 -6.81 -15.25 0.59
C ASP A 138 -7.89 -14.71 -0.37
N LEU A 139 -8.19 -13.41 -0.34
CA LEU A 139 -9.15 -12.80 -1.25
C LEU A 139 -8.74 -13.00 -2.70
N THR A 140 -9.68 -13.47 -3.50
CA THR A 140 -9.53 -13.64 -4.95
C THR A 140 -10.71 -13.03 -5.69
N ALA A 141 -10.47 -12.61 -6.94
CA ALA A 141 -11.52 -12.13 -7.82
C ALA A 141 -11.31 -12.63 -9.25
N ASN A 142 -12.37 -13.11 -9.88
CA ASN A 142 -12.36 -13.42 -11.30
C ASN A 142 -12.44 -12.12 -12.10
N VAL A 143 -11.49 -11.90 -12.98
CA VAL A 143 -11.39 -10.69 -13.80
C VAL A 143 -11.36 -11.09 -15.26
N GLU A 144 -12.13 -10.37 -16.09
CA GLU A 144 -12.03 -10.45 -17.54
C GLU A 144 -11.48 -9.13 -18.08
N LYS A 145 -10.38 -9.20 -18.84
CA LYS A 145 -9.75 -8.04 -19.45
C LYS A 145 -9.26 -8.41 -20.85
N ASN A 146 -9.71 -7.64 -21.84
CA ASN A 146 -9.35 -7.86 -23.26
C ASN A 146 -9.62 -9.30 -23.73
N GLY A 147 -10.76 -9.89 -23.34
CA GLY A 147 -11.13 -11.25 -23.68
C GLY A 147 -10.40 -12.36 -22.89
N ASN A 148 -9.44 -12.01 -22.06
CA ASN A 148 -8.73 -12.97 -21.20
C ASN A 148 -9.34 -13.01 -19.82
N ARG A 149 -9.64 -14.23 -19.33
CA ARG A 149 -10.13 -14.48 -17.97
C ARG A 149 -8.97 -14.94 -17.09
N PHE A 150 -8.82 -14.28 -15.95
CA PHE A 150 -7.82 -14.69 -14.95
C PHE A 150 -8.32 -14.43 -13.53
N VAL A 151 -7.74 -15.15 -12.58
CA VAL A 151 -8.01 -14.97 -11.15
C VAL A 151 -7.01 -13.97 -10.59
N ARG A 152 -7.49 -12.80 -10.18
CA ARG A 152 -6.69 -11.82 -9.45
C ARG A 152 -6.53 -12.28 -8.01
N LYS A 153 -5.31 -12.19 -7.51
CA LYS A 153 -4.92 -12.52 -6.13
C LYS A 153 -4.17 -11.35 -5.51
N LEU A 154 -4.05 -11.36 -4.19
CA LEU A 154 -3.22 -10.41 -3.48
C LEU A 154 -1.74 -10.59 -3.86
N ASN A 155 -1.03 -9.48 -4.06
CA ASN A 155 0.39 -9.51 -4.38
C ASN A 155 1.19 -10.17 -3.27
N GLN A 156 2.20 -10.95 -3.68
CA GLN A 156 3.19 -11.50 -2.77
C GLN A 156 4.25 -10.45 -2.44
N ASN A 157 5.02 -10.68 -1.38
CA ASN A 157 6.19 -9.87 -1.09
C ASN A 157 7.20 -9.93 -2.24
N ARG A 158 7.93 -8.85 -2.47
CA ARG A 158 8.97 -8.76 -3.49
C ARG A 158 10.32 -9.09 -2.86
N ASN A 159 11.02 -10.06 -3.41
CA ASN A 159 12.28 -10.54 -2.87
C ASN A 159 13.44 -10.09 -3.76
N TYR A 160 14.56 -9.76 -3.13
CA TYR A 160 15.80 -9.31 -3.78
C TYR A 160 17.01 -9.90 -3.07
N ILE A 161 18.15 -9.80 -3.73
CA ILE A 161 19.47 -10.06 -3.16
C ILE A 161 20.07 -8.68 -2.82
N SER A 162 20.43 -8.45 -1.56
CA SER A 162 21.09 -7.20 -1.17
C SER A 162 22.51 -7.10 -1.73
N LYS A 163 23.09 -5.92 -1.70
CA LYS A 163 24.46 -5.68 -2.19
C LYS A 163 25.51 -6.60 -1.54
N ASP A 164 25.32 -6.98 -0.28
CA ASP A 164 26.16 -7.89 0.50
C ASP A 164 25.76 -9.39 0.38
N GLY A 165 24.85 -9.71 -0.56
CA GLY A 165 24.45 -11.08 -0.87
C GLY A 165 23.36 -11.69 -0.01
N LYS A 166 22.80 -10.95 0.97
CA LYS A 166 21.70 -11.42 1.81
C LYS A 166 20.34 -11.30 1.10
N LYS A 167 19.39 -12.13 1.50
CA LYS A 167 18.00 -12.01 1.04
C LYS A 167 17.30 -10.85 1.75
N ILE A 168 16.67 -9.98 0.99
CA ILE A 168 15.76 -8.93 1.49
C ILE A 168 14.38 -9.11 0.88
N SER A 169 13.36 -8.72 1.63
CA SER A 169 11.97 -8.83 1.20
C SER A 169 11.24 -7.53 1.49
N LEU A 170 10.64 -6.96 0.47
CA LEU A 170 9.74 -5.82 0.60
C LEU A 170 8.30 -6.29 0.68
N HIS A 171 7.49 -5.61 1.47
CA HIS A 171 6.06 -5.86 1.50
C HIS A 171 5.43 -5.53 0.15
N GLY A 172 4.71 -6.49 -0.44
CA GLY A 172 4.16 -6.35 -1.80
C GLY A 172 2.82 -5.63 -1.87
N ARG A 173 2.31 -5.15 -0.72
CA ARG A 173 0.98 -4.53 -0.59
C ARG A 173 1.06 -3.30 0.28
N ALA A 174 0.18 -2.33 0.00
CA ALA A 174 -0.05 -1.21 0.90
C ALA A 174 -0.65 -1.70 2.23
N LEU A 175 -0.42 -0.95 3.31
CA LEU A 175 -1.13 -1.15 4.56
C LEU A 175 -2.61 -0.83 4.34
N LEU A 176 -3.49 -1.77 4.64
CA LEU A 176 -4.93 -1.58 4.51
C LEU A 176 -5.50 -1.02 5.81
N LEU A 177 -6.20 0.10 5.69
CA LEU A 177 -7.08 0.66 6.69
C LEU A 177 -8.53 0.32 6.30
N ASN A 178 -9.44 0.26 7.26
CA ASN A 178 -10.86 0.10 7.00
C ASN A 178 -11.60 1.37 7.41
N ARG A 179 -12.41 1.95 6.51
CA ARG A 179 -13.32 3.03 6.89
C ARG A 179 -14.65 2.43 7.33
N ASN A 180 -14.96 2.57 8.62
CA ASN A 180 -16.29 2.26 9.14
C ASN A 180 -17.29 3.35 8.74
N VAL A 181 -18.57 3.10 8.90
CA VAL A 181 -19.63 4.10 8.77
C VAL A 181 -19.59 5.05 9.98
N GLY A 182 -20.01 6.29 9.79
CA GLY A 182 -20.13 7.32 10.83
C GLY A 182 -21.16 6.99 11.94
N HIS A 183 -21.34 7.91 12.88
CA HIS A 183 -22.23 7.66 14.04
C HIS A 183 -23.73 7.77 13.70
N LEU A 184 -24.09 8.57 12.70
CA LEU A 184 -25.48 8.92 12.41
C LEU A 184 -26.30 7.76 11.83
N MET A 185 -25.67 6.86 11.05
CA MET A 185 -26.38 5.90 10.22
C MET A 185 -26.86 4.68 10.99
N THR A 186 -28.04 4.19 10.64
CA THR A 186 -28.57 2.86 11.05
C THR A 186 -28.64 1.92 9.84
N ASN A 187 -28.77 0.62 10.07
CA ASN A 187 -28.85 -0.38 9.02
C ASN A 187 -29.80 -1.51 9.40
N PRO A 188 -30.70 -1.95 8.49
CA PRO A 188 -31.69 -3.01 8.76
C PRO A 188 -31.11 -4.41 8.82
N SER A 189 -29.80 -4.60 8.60
CA SER A 189 -29.14 -5.91 8.65
C SER A 189 -29.28 -6.61 10.00
N ILE A 190 -29.38 -5.84 11.08
CA ILE A 190 -29.71 -6.33 12.42
C ILE A 190 -30.79 -5.41 13.02
N LYS A 191 -31.84 -6.03 13.54
CA LYS A 191 -32.90 -5.32 14.24
C LYS A 191 -32.84 -5.61 15.73
N LEU A 192 -33.05 -4.58 16.53
CA LEU A 192 -33.18 -4.69 17.97
C LEU A 192 -34.55 -5.28 18.35
N LYS A 193 -34.75 -5.60 19.63
CA LYS A 193 -35.99 -6.25 20.12
C LYS A 193 -37.26 -5.42 19.87
N ASP A 194 -37.13 -4.10 19.84
CA ASP A 194 -38.20 -3.15 19.58
C ASP A 194 -38.47 -2.91 18.08
N GLY A 195 -37.71 -3.59 17.21
CA GLY A 195 -37.82 -3.46 15.76
C GLY A 195 -36.97 -2.34 15.16
N SER A 196 -36.30 -1.52 15.97
CA SER A 196 -35.38 -0.48 15.47
C SER A 196 -34.13 -1.11 14.85
N GLU A 197 -33.52 -0.37 13.95
CA GLU A 197 -32.29 -0.76 13.27
C GLU A 197 -31.07 -0.57 14.17
N ILE A 198 -30.04 -1.41 13.99
CA ILE A 198 -28.77 -1.24 14.68
C ILE A 198 -28.03 0.01 14.21
N PRO A 199 -27.38 0.77 15.11
CA PRO A 199 -26.42 1.79 14.68
C PRO A 199 -25.29 1.14 13.86
N GLU A 200 -25.23 1.49 12.57
CA GLU A 200 -24.34 0.84 11.60
C GLU A 200 -22.86 0.98 11.96
N GLY A 201 -22.48 2.16 12.50
CA GLY A 201 -21.12 2.40 12.92
C GLY A 201 -20.65 1.53 14.10
N ILE A 202 -21.58 1.04 14.95
CA ILE A 202 -21.29 0.07 16.01
C ILE A 202 -21.11 -1.32 15.40
N LEU A 203 -22.00 -1.73 14.49
CA LEU A 203 -21.87 -2.99 13.76
C LEU A 203 -20.53 -3.09 13.04
N ASP A 204 -20.17 -2.04 12.28
CA ASP A 204 -18.90 -1.97 11.57
C ASP A 204 -17.70 -2.10 12.53
N ALA A 205 -17.74 -1.41 13.67
CA ALA A 205 -16.66 -1.43 14.65
C ALA A 205 -16.39 -2.87 15.15
N PHE A 206 -17.44 -3.63 15.46
CA PHE A 206 -17.28 -5.01 15.92
C PHE A 206 -16.83 -5.95 14.80
N ILE A 207 -17.50 -5.93 13.66
CA ILE A 207 -17.25 -6.91 12.58
C ILE A 207 -15.92 -6.64 11.87
N SER A 208 -15.57 -5.38 11.61
CA SER A 208 -14.28 -5.07 10.97
C SER A 208 -13.08 -5.48 11.84
N ASN A 209 -13.17 -5.29 13.15
CA ASN A 209 -12.12 -5.70 14.07
C ASN A 209 -12.09 -7.22 14.29
N LEU A 210 -13.25 -7.88 14.36
CA LEU A 210 -13.32 -9.34 14.40
C LEU A 210 -12.65 -9.98 13.16
N CYS A 211 -12.90 -9.46 11.98
CA CYS A 211 -12.22 -9.88 10.76
C CYS A 211 -10.70 -9.66 10.84
N ALA A 212 -10.27 -8.55 11.39
CA ALA A 212 -8.86 -8.18 11.48
C ALA A 212 -8.05 -9.05 12.46
N LEU A 213 -8.68 -9.77 13.41
CA LEU A 213 -8.00 -10.73 14.28
C LEU A 213 -7.26 -11.83 13.50
N HIS A 214 -7.71 -12.13 12.27
CA HIS A 214 -7.00 -13.08 11.40
C HIS A 214 -5.62 -12.56 10.99
N ASP A 215 -5.47 -11.24 10.82
CA ASP A 215 -4.17 -10.63 10.48
C ASP A 215 -3.21 -10.59 11.68
N PHE A 216 -3.69 -10.48 12.90
CA PHE A 216 -2.85 -10.45 14.11
C PHE A 216 -1.96 -11.69 14.21
N LYS A 217 -2.46 -12.85 13.79
CA LYS A 217 -1.71 -14.09 13.71
C LYS A 217 -0.76 -14.13 12.53
N ASN A 218 -1.22 -13.69 11.38
CA ASN A 218 -0.53 -13.86 10.10
C ASN A 218 0.40 -12.70 9.75
N LYS A 219 0.15 -11.49 10.28
CA LYS A 219 0.89 -10.23 10.05
C LYS A 219 1.09 -9.90 8.57
N LYS A 220 0.09 -10.23 7.76
CA LYS A 220 0.12 -9.98 6.32
C LYS A 220 -0.26 -8.55 5.95
N ASN A 221 -1.07 -7.91 6.78
CA ASN A 221 -1.42 -6.49 6.67
C ASN A 221 -0.62 -5.65 7.66
N SER A 222 -0.85 -5.82 8.96
CA SER A 222 -0.16 -5.07 10.01
C SER A 222 1.00 -5.88 10.60
N ARG A 223 2.22 -5.37 10.47
CA ARG A 223 3.43 -6.00 11.05
C ARG A 223 3.48 -5.88 12.57
N THR A 224 2.80 -4.87 13.11
CA THR A 224 2.79 -4.54 14.55
C THR A 224 1.62 -5.15 15.30
N GLY A 225 0.66 -5.78 14.60
CA GLY A 225 -0.54 -6.36 15.20
C GLY A 225 -1.54 -5.28 15.64
N SER A 226 -1.73 -4.26 14.82
CA SER A 226 -2.75 -3.22 15.01
C SER A 226 -3.77 -3.26 13.88
N VAL A 227 -4.97 -2.79 14.17
CA VAL A 227 -6.02 -2.51 13.18
C VAL A 227 -6.14 -1.01 13.02
N TYR A 228 -6.28 -0.56 11.80
CA TYR A 228 -6.40 0.86 11.48
C TYR A 228 -7.80 1.14 10.97
N ILE A 229 -8.61 1.81 11.79
CA ILE A 229 -10.01 2.16 11.49
C ILE A 229 -10.13 3.65 11.25
N VAL A 230 -10.55 4.02 10.05
CA VAL A 230 -10.92 5.39 9.71
C VAL A 230 -12.37 5.60 10.11
N LYS A 231 -12.64 6.64 10.92
CA LYS A 231 -13.97 7.01 11.36
C LYS A 231 -14.36 8.35 10.75
N PRO A 232 -15.34 8.35 9.82
CA PRO A 232 -15.76 9.53 9.09
C PRO A 232 -16.82 10.34 9.83
N LYS A 233 -17.05 11.55 9.33
CA LYS A 233 -18.21 12.41 9.67
C LYS A 233 -18.39 12.66 11.18
N MET A 234 -17.28 12.75 11.91
CA MET A 234 -17.31 13.13 13.33
C MET A 234 -17.36 14.63 13.49
N HIS A 235 -18.24 15.12 14.36
CA HIS A 235 -18.49 16.52 14.62
C HIS A 235 -17.86 17.00 15.94
N GLY A 236 -16.53 17.06 15.98
CA GLY A 236 -15.77 17.62 17.09
C GLY A 236 -15.27 16.59 18.13
N PRO A 237 -14.62 17.09 19.19
CA PRO A 237 -13.91 16.24 20.16
C PRO A 237 -14.80 15.23 20.89
N GLU A 238 -16.05 15.56 21.17
CA GLU A 238 -16.97 14.69 21.91
C GLU A 238 -17.30 13.42 21.11
N GLU A 239 -17.53 13.53 19.79
CA GLU A 239 -17.78 12.38 18.93
C GLU A 239 -16.51 11.54 18.71
N VAL A 240 -15.34 12.17 18.72
CA VAL A 240 -14.06 11.45 18.71
C VAL A 240 -13.85 10.68 20.02
N ALA A 241 -14.14 11.30 21.18
CA ALA A 241 -14.09 10.62 22.48
C ALA A 241 -15.05 9.43 22.53
N PHE A 242 -16.26 9.58 21.98
CA PHE A 242 -17.22 8.47 21.86
C PHE A 242 -16.66 7.33 21.00
N THR A 243 -16.00 7.65 19.89
CA THR A 243 -15.34 6.64 19.04
C THR A 243 -14.26 5.90 19.81
N ASN A 244 -13.44 6.60 20.59
CA ASN A 244 -12.41 5.96 21.43
C ASN A 244 -13.04 5.01 22.46
N THR A 245 -14.10 5.45 23.15
CA THR A 245 -14.85 4.61 24.09
C THR A 245 -15.44 3.37 23.42
N LEU A 246 -16.02 3.52 22.22
CA LEU A 246 -16.53 2.40 21.43
C LEU A 246 -15.41 1.39 21.11
N PHE A 247 -14.26 1.85 20.68
CA PHE A 247 -13.16 0.97 20.30
C PHE A 247 -12.52 0.30 21.52
N GLU A 248 -12.43 0.98 22.67
CA GLU A 248 -12.03 0.33 23.94
C GLU A 248 -12.98 -0.83 24.30
N LYS A 249 -14.30 -0.66 24.09
CA LYS A 249 -15.28 -1.71 24.31
C LYS A 249 -15.15 -2.87 23.30
N VAL A 250 -14.87 -2.57 22.05
CA VAL A 250 -14.59 -3.58 21.02
C VAL A 250 -13.34 -4.39 21.40
N GLU A 251 -12.26 -3.74 21.82
CA GLU A 251 -11.04 -4.40 22.28
C GLU A 251 -11.30 -5.32 23.48
N GLU A 252 -12.05 -4.85 24.46
CA GLU A 252 -12.45 -5.65 25.64
C GLU A 252 -13.23 -6.91 25.25
N VAL A 253 -14.29 -6.74 24.46
CA VAL A 253 -15.19 -7.86 24.06
C VAL A 253 -14.48 -8.88 23.18
N LEU A 254 -13.60 -8.42 22.26
CA LEU A 254 -12.85 -9.29 21.36
C LEU A 254 -11.54 -9.84 21.96
N GLY A 255 -11.24 -9.51 23.22
CA GLY A 255 -10.01 -9.96 23.89
C GLY A 255 -8.73 -9.40 23.26
N MET A 256 -8.81 -8.21 22.66
CA MET A 256 -7.67 -7.53 22.05
C MET A 256 -6.85 -6.81 23.11
N LYS A 257 -5.56 -6.57 22.81
CA LYS A 257 -4.74 -5.70 23.67
C LYS A 257 -5.25 -4.26 23.57
N LYS A 258 -5.24 -3.55 24.68
CA LYS A 258 -5.57 -2.12 24.70
C LYS A 258 -4.74 -1.34 23.66
N TYR A 259 -5.39 -0.44 22.96
CA TYR A 259 -4.81 0.37 21.87
C TYR A 259 -4.34 -0.44 20.64
N SER A 260 -4.89 -1.63 20.41
CA SER A 260 -4.69 -2.36 19.16
C SER A 260 -5.42 -1.72 17.99
N ILE A 261 -6.56 -1.09 18.24
CA ILE A 261 -7.32 -0.33 17.25
C ILE A 261 -6.75 1.09 17.18
N LYS A 262 -6.28 1.48 16.00
CA LYS A 262 -5.76 2.82 15.73
C LYS A 262 -6.82 3.63 15.02
N VAL A 263 -7.19 4.77 15.59
CA VAL A 263 -8.22 5.64 15.04
C VAL A 263 -7.63 6.56 13.99
N GLY A 264 -8.24 6.59 12.80
CA GLY A 264 -8.05 7.62 11.80
C GLY A 264 -9.20 8.62 11.85
N ILE A 265 -8.92 9.82 12.34
CA ILE A 265 -9.89 10.92 12.32
C ILE A 265 -9.94 11.50 10.91
N MET A 266 -11.14 11.61 10.31
CA MET A 266 -11.31 12.34 9.07
C MET A 266 -11.57 13.82 9.38
N ASP A 267 -10.71 14.69 8.87
CA ASP A 267 -10.85 16.14 8.96
C ASP A 267 -11.71 16.65 7.80
N GLU A 268 -13.01 16.40 7.87
CA GLU A 268 -13.98 16.69 6.81
C GLU A 268 -15.19 17.51 7.32
N GLU A 269 -15.42 17.57 8.64
CA GLU A 269 -16.51 18.30 9.23
C GLU A 269 -15.98 19.59 9.89
N ARG A 270 -16.70 20.71 9.70
CA ARG A 270 -16.28 22.03 10.18
C ARG A 270 -15.91 22.03 11.67
N ARG A 271 -16.73 21.40 12.51
CA ARG A 271 -16.49 21.35 13.97
C ARG A 271 -15.22 20.57 14.31
N THR A 272 -14.90 19.56 13.56
CA THR A 272 -13.65 18.80 13.68
C THR A 272 -12.47 19.62 13.19
N THR A 273 -12.57 20.26 12.01
CA THR A 273 -11.51 21.08 11.44
C THR A 273 -11.02 22.17 12.39
N VAL A 274 -11.95 22.94 12.97
CA VAL A 274 -11.58 24.05 13.88
C VAL A 274 -11.09 23.59 15.26
N ASN A 275 -11.31 22.32 15.62
CA ASN A 275 -10.92 21.71 16.88
C ASN A 275 -10.00 20.49 16.70
N LEU A 276 -9.34 20.36 15.55
CA LEU A 276 -8.60 19.13 15.17
C LEU A 276 -7.59 18.71 16.25
N LYS A 277 -6.85 19.65 16.80
CA LYS A 277 -5.88 19.37 17.88
C LYS A 277 -6.54 18.77 19.12
N GLU A 278 -7.72 19.24 19.48
CA GLU A 278 -8.49 18.69 20.60
C GLU A 278 -9.11 17.34 20.26
N CYS A 279 -9.57 17.15 19.01
CA CYS A 279 -10.01 15.84 18.52
C CYS A 279 -8.89 14.79 18.63
N ILE A 280 -7.66 15.13 18.22
CA ILE A 280 -6.50 14.23 18.32
C ILE A 280 -6.17 13.86 19.78
N ARG A 281 -6.43 14.75 20.74
CA ARG A 281 -6.21 14.44 22.17
C ARG A 281 -7.17 13.41 22.76
N GLN A 282 -8.27 13.12 22.08
CA GLN A 282 -9.28 12.17 22.55
C GLN A 282 -8.94 10.71 22.23
N VAL A 283 -7.89 10.48 21.43
CA VAL A 283 -7.51 9.14 20.96
C VAL A 283 -6.03 8.82 21.14
#